data_decdb9acfa934c4e6b6d4c17c983622e
#
_entry.id   decdb9acfa934c4e6b6d4c17c983622e
#
_cell.length_a   1.000
_cell.length_b   1.000
_cell.length_c   1.000
_cell.angle_alpha   90.00
_cell.angle_beta   90.00
_cell.angle_gamma   90.00
#
_symmetry.space_group_name_H-M   'P 1'
#
loop_
_entity.id
_entity.type
_entity.pdbx_description
1 polymer ?
#
loop_
_entity_poly.entity_id
_entity_poly.type
_entity_poly.pdbx_seq_one_letter_code
_entity_poly.pdbx_strand_id
1 'polypeptide(L)'
;MTVKKKAIVITGCVLLSLGAGALYSLPYVAIYRIMAAFENQDVEKLAGLVDFSEIRENLKRYLAAKILGDPADNPPAATRDLRDSLVARMVDRAVDDLITPEGLAAYMKERLASLAPAGDPDRPSARSLFMAFLRHAEFAYTSPSEFSVTMPAAGEEGEAVRFILRRHGLTWQLAHMEF
;
A
#
# COMPACT_ATOMS: atom_id res chain seq x y z
N MET A 1 -16.84 -3.05 48.52
CA MET A 1 -16.19 -2.12 47.54
C MET A 1 -17.03 -0.86 47.44
N THR A 2 -16.51 0.31 47.82
CA THR A 2 -17.23 1.59 47.84
C THR A 2 -17.61 2.01 46.41
N VAL A 3 -18.75 2.62 46.22
CA VAL A 3 -19.29 3.09 44.90
C VAL A 3 -18.24 3.89 44.12
N LYS A 4 -17.43 4.69 44.79
CA LYS A 4 -16.30 5.46 44.20
C LYS A 4 -15.24 4.57 43.56
N LYS A 5 -14.90 3.41 44.14
CA LYS A 5 -13.90 2.47 43.55
C LYS A 5 -14.47 1.78 42.31
N LYS A 6 -15.77 1.43 42.29
CA LYS A 6 -16.41 0.88 41.10
C LYS A 6 -16.45 1.89 39.95
N ALA A 7 -16.78 3.15 40.23
CA ALA A 7 -16.79 4.20 39.21
C ALA A 7 -15.41 4.43 38.60
N ILE A 8 -14.33 4.48 39.39
CA ILE A 8 -12.96 4.62 38.88
C ILE A 8 -12.56 3.45 37.97
N VAL A 9 -12.88 2.23 38.36
CA VAL A 9 -12.58 1.03 37.54
C VAL A 9 -13.34 1.07 36.21
N ILE A 10 -14.63 1.41 36.24
CA ILE A 10 -15.46 1.52 35.03
C ILE A 10 -14.89 2.61 34.09
N THR A 11 -14.57 3.79 34.63
CA THR A 11 -13.98 4.87 33.84
C THR A 11 -12.64 4.45 33.23
N GLY A 12 -11.78 3.76 33.99
CA GLY A 12 -10.52 3.22 33.50
C GLY A 12 -10.71 2.23 32.37
N CYS A 13 -11.65 1.28 32.50
CA CYS A 13 -11.97 0.32 31.46
C CYS A 13 -12.51 1.01 30.19
N VAL A 14 -13.37 2.01 30.33
CA VAL A 14 -13.90 2.77 29.18
C VAL A 14 -12.77 3.51 28.45
N LEU A 15 -11.89 4.19 29.17
CA LEU A 15 -10.75 4.91 28.58
C LEU A 15 -9.78 3.95 27.87
N LEU A 16 -9.49 2.78 28.47
CA LEU A 16 -8.69 1.75 27.84
C LEU A 16 -9.32 1.21 26.56
N SER A 17 -10.63 0.93 26.58
CA SER A 17 -11.37 0.46 25.41
C SER A 17 -11.39 1.48 24.29
N LEU A 18 -11.59 2.76 24.61
CA LEU A 18 -11.54 3.86 23.63
C LEU A 18 -10.13 4.00 23.04
N GLY A 19 -9.08 3.93 23.88
CA GLY A 19 -7.68 3.97 23.43
C GLY A 19 -7.35 2.80 22.51
N ALA A 20 -7.75 1.59 22.87
CA ALA A 20 -7.55 0.39 22.03
C ALA A 20 -8.30 0.52 20.70
N GLY A 21 -9.56 1.00 20.72
CA GLY A 21 -10.33 1.24 19.50
C GLY A 21 -9.70 2.28 18.57
N ALA A 22 -9.17 3.37 19.15
CA ALA A 22 -8.45 4.40 18.40
C ALA A 22 -7.18 3.83 17.74
N LEU A 23 -6.40 3.04 18.48
CA LEU A 23 -5.19 2.38 17.92
C LEU A 23 -5.56 1.38 16.80
N TYR A 24 -6.65 0.66 16.97
CA TYR A 24 -7.14 -0.29 15.97
C TYR A 24 -7.61 0.39 14.68
N SER A 25 -8.05 1.63 14.73
CA SER A 25 -8.51 2.37 13.54
C SER A 25 -7.38 3.06 12.76
N LEU A 26 -6.16 3.14 13.29
CA LEU A 26 -5.05 3.89 12.68
C LEU A 26 -4.68 3.44 11.25
N PRO A 27 -4.63 2.14 10.89
CA PRO A 27 -4.31 1.74 9.52
C PRO A 27 -5.38 2.22 8.51
N TYR A 28 -6.65 2.24 8.89
CA TYR A 28 -7.71 2.79 8.03
C TYR A 28 -7.52 4.29 7.78
N VAL A 29 -7.08 5.02 8.82
CA VAL A 29 -6.73 6.45 8.68
C VAL A 29 -5.54 6.62 7.75
N ALA A 30 -4.53 5.74 7.81
CA ALA A 30 -3.38 5.78 6.91
C ALA A 30 -3.80 5.56 5.45
N ILE A 31 -4.65 4.56 5.17
CA ILE A 31 -5.18 4.31 3.83
C ILE A 31 -5.94 5.55 3.31
N TYR A 32 -6.81 6.12 4.13
CA TYR A 32 -7.54 7.34 3.74
C TYR A 32 -6.57 8.50 3.42
N ARG A 33 -5.52 8.69 4.24
CA ARG A 33 -4.50 9.73 4.00
C ARG A 33 -3.72 9.50 2.72
N ILE A 34 -3.37 8.25 2.41
CA ILE A 34 -2.71 7.90 1.14
C ILE A 34 -3.61 8.28 -0.03
N MET A 35 -4.88 7.89 -0.01
CA MET A 35 -5.83 8.23 -1.07
C MET A 35 -6.04 9.74 -1.21
N ALA A 36 -6.15 10.45 -0.09
CA ALA A 36 -6.27 11.91 -0.10
C ALA A 36 -5.01 12.61 -0.61
N ALA A 37 -3.82 12.08 -0.31
CA ALA A 37 -2.56 12.60 -0.83
C ALA A 37 -2.45 12.38 -2.34
N PHE A 38 -2.92 11.24 -2.86
CA PHE A 38 -3.02 11.01 -4.30
C PHE A 38 -3.98 11.97 -4.98
N GLU A 39 -5.18 12.16 -4.45
CA GLU A 39 -6.18 13.09 -5.01
C GLU A 39 -5.63 14.51 -5.10
N ASN A 40 -4.96 14.97 -4.04
CA ASN A 40 -4.40 16.31 -3.95
C ASN A 40 -3.02 16.44 -4.62
N GLN A 41 -2.45 15.35 -5.14
CA GLN A 41 -1.09 15.31 -5.70
C GLN A 41 -0.03 15.81 -4.71
N ASP A 42 -0.23 15.52 -3.43
CA ASP A 42 0.64 15.96 -2.35
C ASP A 42 1.81 14.98 -2.18
N VAL A 43 2.86 15.24 -2.95
CA VAL A 43 4.07 14.42 -3.03
C VAL A 43 4.76 14.31 -1.67
N GLU A 44 4.76 15.39 -0.90
CA GLU A 44 5.41 15.42 0.42
C GLU A 44 4.69 14.51 1.42
N LYS A 45 3.35 14.54 1.42
CA LYS A 45 2.57 13.61 2.25
C LYS A 45 2.71 12.16 1.80
N LEU A 46 2.76 11.91 0.48
CA LEU A 46 3.00 10.56 -0.04
C LEU A 46 4.34 10.00 0.42
N ALA A 47 5.40 10.83 0.38
CA ALA A 47 6.73 10.44 0.84
C ALA A 47 6.76 10.02 2.33
N GLY A 48 5.86 10.59 3.16
CA GLY A 48 5.73 10.23 4.56
C GLY A 48 4.81 9.03 4.84
N LEU A 49 3.95 8.65 3.89
CA LEU A 49 2.93 7.59 4.05
C LEU A 49 3.29 6.28 3.34
N VAL A 50 4.29 6.31 2.45
CA VAL A 50 4.71 5.18 1.63
C VAL A 50 6.20 4.95 1.83
N ASP A 51 6.59 3.72 2.12
CA ASP A 51 8.00 3.32 2.14
C ASP A 51 8.43 2.95 0.71
N PHE A 52 8.82 3.98 -0.03
CA PHE A 52 9.25 3.84 -1.43
C PHE A 52 10.48 2.95 -1.58
N SER A 53 11.34 2.86 -0.57
CA SER A 53 12.53 2.00 -0.64
C SER A 53 12.17 0.54 -0.58
N GLU A 54 11.31 0.16 0.36
CA GLU A 54 10.86 -1.22 0.51
C GLU A 54 10.00 -1.66 -0.69
N ILE A 55 9.12 -0.79 -1.18
CA ILE A 55 8.31 -1.06 -2.37
C ILE A 55 9.19 -1.28 -3.61
N ARG A 56 10.22 -0.44 -3.83
CA ARG A 56 11.15 -0.61 -4.95
C ARG A 56 11.87 -1.95 -4.90
N GLU A 57 12.45 -2.29 -3.77
CA GLU A 57 13.16 -3.57 -3.63
C GLU A 57 12.25 -4.77 -3.86
N ASN A 58 11.03 -4.68 -3.41
CA ASN A 58 10.03 -5.71 -3.58
C ASN A 58 9.63 -5.90 -5.04
N LEU A 59 9.28 -4.79 -5.70
CA LEU A 59 8.90 -4.79 -7.09
C LEU A 59 10.06 -5.25 -8.00
N LYS A 60 11.31 -4.85 -7.69
CA LYS A 60 12.50 -5.34 -8.39
C LYS A 60 12.62 -6.85 -8.31
N ARG A 61 12.46 -7.43 -7.12
CA ARG A 61 12.51 -8.88 -6.93
C ARG A 61 11.40 -9.61 -7.70
N TYR A 62 10.18 -9.09 -7.60
CA TYR A 62 9.02 -9.65 -8.31
C TYR A 62 9.19 -9.62 -9.82
N LEU A 63 9.55 -8.46 -10.38
CA LEU A 63 9.74 -8.30 -11.83
C LEU A 63 10.91 -9.12 -12.34
N ALA A 64 12.03 -9.17 -11.62
CA ALA A 64 13.17 -9.99 -11.99
C ALA A 64 12.78 -11.48 -12.03
N ALA A 65 12.08 -11.98 -11.04
CA ALA A 65 11.60 -13.36 -11.01
C ALA A 65 10.62 -13.65 -12.16
N LYS A 66 9.69 -12.74 -12.44
CA LYS A 66 8.69 -12.88 -13.51
C LYS A 66 9.33 -12.87 -14.92
N ILE A 67 10.35 -12.03 -15.14
CA ILE A 67 11.07 -11.92 -16.43
C ILE A 67 12.02 -13.09 -16.64
N LEU A 68 12.69 -13.55 -15.58
CA LEU A 68 13.64 -14.66 -15.67
C LEU A 68 12.94 -16.01 -15.89
N GLY A 69 11.67 -16.12 -15.50
CA GLY A 69 10.84 -17.32 -15.73
C GLY A 69 11.24 -18.52 -14.87
N ASP A 70 10.74 -19.69 -15.23
CA ASP A 70 10.98 -20.93 -14.51
C ASP A 70 12.45 -21.37 -14.64
N PRO A 71 13.11 -21.80 -13.56
CA PRO A 71 14.45 -22.41 -13.59
C PRO A 71 14.60 -23.60 -14.55
N ALA A 72 13.50 -24.21 -14.98
CA ALA A 72 13.52 -25.33 -15.92
C ALA A 72 13.90 -24.92 -17.34
N ASP A 73 13.71 -23.67 -17.76
CA ASP A 73 14.05 -23.15 -19.10
C ASP A 73 15.47 -22.54 -19.17
N ASN A 74 16.38 -23.03 -18.38
CA ASN A 74 17.66 -22.40 -18.15
C ASN A 74 18.66 -22.58 -19.33
N PRO A 75 19.18 -21.44 -19.85
CA PRO A 75 20.31 -21.48 -20.81
C PRO A 75 21.62 -21.93 -20.11
N PRO A 76 22.69 -22.24 -20.89
CA PRO A 76 24.01 -22.55 -20.33
C PRO A 76 24.50 -21.48 -19.33
N ALA A 77 25.27 -21.89 -18.32
CA ALA A 77 25.66 -21.06 -17.20
C ALA A 77 26.25 -19.69 -17.58
N ALA A 78 27.13 -19.64 -18.58
CA ALA A 78 27.74 -18.37 -19.02
C ALA A 78 26.75 -17.39 -19.66
N THR A 79 25.70 -17.89 -20.29
CA THR A 79 24.62 -17.08 -20.89
C THR A 79 23.64 -16.62 -19.80
N ARG A 80 23.47 -17.44 -18.77
CA ARG A 80 22.58 -17.14 -17.62
C ARG A 80 23.05 -15.93 -16.85
N ASP A 81 24.32 -15.89 -16.44
CA ASP A 81 24.88 -14.79 -15.65
C ASP A 81 24.76 -13.44 -16.38
N LEU A 82 24.98 -13.46 -17.70
CA LEU A 82 24.83 -12.27 -18.53
C LEU A 82 23.35 -11.83 -18.62
N ARG A 83 22.44 -12.77 -18.88
CA ARG A 83 20.99 -12.52 -18.95
C ARG A 83 20.49 -11.95 -17.62
N ASP A 84 20.81 -12.59 -16.51
CA ASP A 84 20.35 -12.21 -15.18
C ASP A 84 20.87 -10.81 -14.80
N SER A 85 22.13 -10.51 -15.14
CA SER A 85 22.70 -9.18 -14.92
C SER A 85 22.06 -8.09 -15.79
N LEU A 86 21.68 -8.39 -17.03
CA LEU A 86 20.99 -7.45 -17.92
C LEU A 86 19.55 -7.20 -17.43
N VAL A 87 18.82 -8.26 -17.08
CA VAL A 87 17.46 -8.16 -16.53
C VAL A 87 17.49 -7.35 -15.23
N ALA A 88 18.40 -7.63 -14.32
CA ALA A 88 18.53 -6.88 -13.07
C ALA A 88 18.74 -5.37 -13.32
N ARG A 89 19.65 -5.00 -14.23
CA ARG A 89 19.91 -3.60 -14.58
C ARG A 89 18.71 -2.91 -15.24
N MET A 90 17.98 -3.61 -16.10
CA MET A 90 16.78 -3.07 -16.75
C MET A 90 15.67 -2.83 -15.72
N VAL A 91 15.42 -3.82 -14.85
CA VAL A 91 14.43 -3.73 -13.77
C VAL A 91 14.81 -2.64 -12.79
N ASP A 92 16.07 -2.58 -12.37
CA ASP A 92 16.56 -1.54 -11.45
C ASP A 92 16.26 -0.13 -11.97
N ARG A 93 16.63 0.17 -13.22
CA ARG A 93 16.36 1.48 -13.81
C ARG A 93 14.87 1.77 -13.91
N ALA A 94 14.10 0.83 -14.47
CA ALA A 94 12.67 1.05 -14.67
C ALA A 94 11.93 1.29 -13.35
N VAL A 95 12.29 0.55 -12.30
CA VAL A 95 11.67 0.69 -10.99
C VAL A 95 12.13 1.96 -10.27
N ASP A 96 13.43 2.27 -10.31
CA ASP A 96 13.98 3.46 -9.65
C ASP A 96 13.45 4.77 -10.24
N ASP A 97 13.21 4.82 -11.55
CA ASP A 97 12.64 5.98 -12.23
C ASP A 97 11.12 6.12 -11.97
N LEU A 98 10.40 5.00 -11.88
CA LEU A 98 8.94 5.02 -11.78
C LEU A 98 8.45 5.09 -10.33
N ILE A 99 9.10 4.37 -9.42
CA ILE A 99 8.68 4.27 -8.00
C ILE A 99 9.37 5.37 -7.18
N THR A 100 9.04 6.59 -7.51
CA THR A 100 9.37 7.80 -6.75
C THR A 100 8.07 8.49 -6.34
N PRO A 101 8.06 9.34 -5.29
CA PRO A 101 6.88 10.11 -4.93
C PRO A 101 6.34 10.94 -6.11
N GLU A 102 7.24 11.55 -6.88
CA GLU A 102 6.93 12.38 -8.06
C GLU A 102 6.41 11.52 -9.22
N GLY A 103 7.08 10.39 -9.52
CA GLY A 103 6.69 9.46 -10.57
C GLY A 103 5.31 8.86 -10.30
N LEU A 104 5.08 8.44 -9.05
CA LEU A 104 3.78 7.91 -8.64
C LEU A 104 2.68 8.97 -8.70
N ALA A 105 2.95 10.19 -8.24
CA ALA A 105 2.02 11.32 -8.33
C ALA A 105 1.69 11.67 -9.79
N ALA A 106 2.68 11.68 -10.68
CA ALA A 106 2.50 11.94 -12.11
C ALA A 106 1.66 10.84 -12.77
N TYR A 107 1.96 9.56 -12.52
CA TYR A 107 1.19 8.42 -13.01
C TYR A 107 -0.28 8.48 -12.54
N MET A 108 -0.50 8.74 -11.26
CA MET A 108 -1.85 8.86 -10.71
C MET A 108 -2.62 10.06 -11.29
N LYS A 109 -1.93 11.18 -11.53
CA LYS A 109 -2.52 12.34 -12.20
C LYS A 109 -3.03 11.99 -13.59
N GLU A 110 -2.20 11.31 -14.38
CA GLU A 110 -2.56 10.87 -15.73
C GLU A 110 -3.71 9.87 -15.68
N ARG A 111 -3.66 8.92 -14.77
CA ARG A 111 -4.71 7.91 -14.59
C ARG A 111 -6.04 8.52 -14.14
N LEU A 112 -6.01 9.44 -13.18
CA LEU A 112 -7.21 10.16 -12.75
C LEU A 112 -7.78 11.05 -13.86
N ALA A 113 -6.93 11.71 -14.65
CA ALA A 113 -7.36 12.51 -15.81
C ALA A 113 -8.00 11.65 -16.90
N SER A 114 -7.55 10.40 -17.07
CA SER A 114 -8.16 9.44 -18.01
C SER A 114 -9.53 8.93 -17.55
N LEU A 115 -9.78 8.92 -16.24
CA LEU A 115 -11.06 8.49 -15.66
C LEU A 115 -12.09 9.64 -15.65
N ALA A 116 -11.65 10.86 -15.34
CA ALA A 116 -12.51 12.05 -15.37
C ALA A 116 -11.65 13.33 -15.45
N PRO A 117 -11.93 14.27 -16.38
CA PRO A 117 -11.21 15.53 -16.49
C PRO A 117 -11.26 16.37 -15.20
N ALA A 118 -10.24 17.19 -14.97
CA ALA A 118 -10.26 18.13 -13.85
C ALA A 118 -11.43 19.12 -14.01
N GLY A 119 -12.30 19.19 -12.98
CA GLY A 119 -13.51 20.04 -13.03
C GLY A 119 -14.80 19.28 -13.38
N ASP A 120 -14.72 17.98 -13.65
CA ASP A 120 -15.90 17.15 -13.80
C ASP A 120 -16.58 16.97 -12.41
N PRO A 121 -17.88 17.32 -12.27
CA PRO A 121 -18.61 17.12 -11.02
C PRO A 121 -18.73 15.65 -10.61
N ASP A 122 -18.59 14.73 -11.58
CA ASP A 122 -18.64 13.28 -11.33
C ASP A 122 -17.27 12.68 -10.99
N ARG A 123 -16.20 13.50 -10.91
CA ARG A 123 -14.87 13.01 -10.52
C ARG A 123 -14.91 12.40 -9.13
N PRO A 124 -14.48 11.14 -8.98
CA PRO A 124 -14.50 10.48 -7.68
C PRO A 124 -13.56 11.18 -6.70
N SER A 125 -14.10 11.59 -5.55
CA SER A 125 -13.32 12.17 -4.46
C SER A 125 -12.54 11.08 -3.69
N ALA A 126 -11.47 11.45 -2.94
CA ALA A 126 -10.76 10.52 -2.06
C ALA A 126 -11.72 9.77 -1.13
N ARG A 127 -12.77 10.44 -0.66
CA ARG A 127 -13.79 9.81 0.19
C ARG A 127 -14.59 8.76 -0.57
N SER A 128 -15.01 9.04 -1.80
CA SER A 128 -15.78 8.08 -2.61
C SER A 128 -14.92 6.89 -3.03
N LEU A 129 -13.66 7.12 -3.40
CA LEU A 129 -12.68 6.08 -3.68
C LEU A 129 -12.41 5.22 -2.45
N PHE A 130 -12.22 5.83 -1.28
CA PHE A 130 -12.04 5.12 -0.03
C PHE A 130 -13.25 4.27 0.34
N MET A 131 -14.46 4.79 0.19
CA MET A 131 -15.69 4.04 0.46
C MET A 131 -15.90 2.89 -0.52
N ALA A 132 -15.54 3.07 -1.80
CA ALA A 132 -15.56 1.98 -2.78
C ALA A 132 -14.49 0.91 -2.45
N PHE A 133 -13.29 1.34 -2.09
CA PHE A 133 -12.21 0.47 -1.64
C PHE A 133 -12.62 -0.37 -0.41
N LEU A 134 -13.23 0.24 0.60
CA LEU A 134 -13.71 -0.45 1.79
C LEU A 134 -14.77 -1.53 1.50
N ARG A 135 -15.50 -1.44 0.38
CA ARG A 135 -16.54 -2.42 0.00
C ARG A 135 -15.97 -3.64 -0.69
N HIS A 136 -14.83 -3.50 -1.36
CA HIS A 136 -14.27 -4.53 -2.23
C HIS A 136 -12.98 -5.14 -1.69
N ALA A 137 -12.29 -4.45 -0.80
CA ALA A 137 -11.05 -4.92 -0.20
C ALA A 137 -11.30 -5.76 1.06
N GLU A 138 -10.47 -6.76 1.26
CA GLU A 138 -10.40 -7.55 2.48
C GLU A 138 -9.32 -6.98 3.40
N PHE A 139 -9.66 -6.80 4.67
CA PHE A 139 -8.81 -6.17 5.67
C PHE A 139 -8.47 -7.16 6.77
N ALA A 140 -7.19 -7.32 7.07
CA ALA A 140 -6.74 -8.21 8.14
C ALA A 140 -5.50 -7.64 8.87
N TYR A 141 -5.50 -7.78 10.20
CA TYR A 141 -4.27 -7.66 10.97
C TYR A 141 -3.51 -8.99 10.90
N THR A 142 -2.32 -8.96 10.32
CA THR A 142 -1.41 -10.12 10.30
C THR A 142 -0.53 -10.13 11.55
N SER A 143 -0.30 -8.95 12.13
CA SER A 143 0.37 -8.78 13.43
C SER A 143 -0.04 -7.43 14.06
N PRO A 144 0.33 -7.14 15.34
CA PRO A 144 0.10 -5.82 15.94
C PRO A 144 0.78 -4.65 15.23
N SER A 145 1.77 -4.95 14.39
CA SER A 145 2.55 -3.97 13.62
C SER A 145 2.34 -4.07 12.11
N GLU A 146 1.48 -4.98 11.65
CA GLU A 146 1.27 -5.23 10.24
C GLU A 146 -0.22 -5.42 9.91
N PHE A 147 -0.67 -4.71 8.89
CA PHE A 147 -2.05 -4.70 8.42
C PHE A 147 -2.09 -4.93 6.92
N SER A 148 -2.80 -5.95 6.49
CA SER A 148 -2.93 -6.30 5.09
C SER A 148 -4.27 -5.84 4.51
N VAL A 149 -4.23 -5.44 3.26
CA VAL A 149 -5.39 -5.05 2.46
C VAL A 149 -5.31 -5.79 1.15
N THR A 150 -6.20 -6.74 0.94
CA THR A 150 -6.25 -7.52 -0.28
C THR A 150 -7.34 -6.99 -1.20
N MET A 151 -6.95 -6.60 -2.40
CA MET A 151 -7.87 -6.27 -3.48
C MET A 151 -8.10 -7.53 -4.32
N PRO A 152 -9.36 -7.94 -4.52
CA PRO A 152 -9.65 -9.07 -5.38
C PRO A 152 -9.22 -8.77 -6.82
N ALA A 153 -8.92 -9.83 -7.56
CA ALA A 153 -8.60 -9.75 -8.97
C ALA A 153 -9.67 -8.99 -9.77
N ALA A 154 -9.25 -8.12 -10.67
CA ALA A 154 -10.14 -7.45 -11.61
C ALA A 154 -10.33 -8.34 -12.84
N GLY A 155 -11.39 -9.17 -12.86
CA GLY A 155 -11.72 -10.10 -13.93
C GLY A 155 -11.19 -11.52 -13.70
N GLU A 156 -11.46 -12.42 -14.65
CA GLU A 156 -11.15 -13.86 -14.54
C GLU A 156 -9.66 -14.20 -14.61
N GLU A 157 -8.84 -13.34 -15.20
CA GLU A 157 -7.38 -13.52 -15.35
C GLU A 157 -6.55 -12.59 -14.46
N GLY A 158 -7.20 -11.79 -13.62
CA GLY A 158 -6.51 -10.86 -12.73
C GLY A 158 -5.89 -11.57 -11.53
N GLU A 159 -4.73 -11.11 -11.09
CA GLU A 159 -4.14 -11.53 -9.82
C GLU A 159 -4.65 -10.62 -8.68
N ALA A 160 -4.92 -11.21 -7.51
CA ALA A 160 -5.25 -10.42 -6.33
C ALA A 160 -4.01 -9.66 -5.86
N VAL A 161 -4.17 -8.37 -5.60
CA VAL A 161 -3.06 -7.54 -5.09
C VAL A 161 -3.24 -7.33 -3.60
N ARG A 162 -2.22 -7.69 -2.83
CA ARG A 162 -2.18 -7.47 -1.39
C ARG A 162 -1.23 -6.31 -1.06
N PHE A 163 -1.76 -5.31 -0.40
CA PHE A 163 -1.01 -4.17 0.15
C PHE A 163 -0.75 -4.43 1.63
N ILE A 164 0.49 -4.24 2.06
CA ILE A 164 0.89 -4.43 3.45
C ILE A 164 1.32 -3.09 4.02
N LEU A 165 0.57 -2.65 5.05
CA LEU A 165 0.94 -1.49 5.83
C LEU A 165 1.72 -1.95 7.07
N ARG A 166 2.83 -1.27 7.33
CA ARG A 166 3.66 -1.52 8.52
C ARG A 166 3.61 -0.34 9.46
N ARG A 167 3.58 -0.66 10.75
CA ARG A 167 3.47 0.33 11.81
C ARG A 167 4.85 0.84 12.23
N HIS A 168 5.01 2.16 12.25
CA HIS A 168 6.16 2.89 12.78
C HIS A 168 5.69 3.79 13.93
N GLY A 169 5.77 3.29 15.16
CA GLY A 169 5.22 3.99 16.33
C GLY A 169 3.69 4.12 16.28
N LEU A 170 3.17 5.34 16.09
CA LEU A 170 1.75 5.61 15.92
C LEU A 170 1.35 5.84 14.45
N THR A 171 2.30 5.85 13.54
CA THR A 171 2.06 6.00 12.10
C THR A 171 2.07 4.65 11.40
N TRP A 172 1.32 4.56 10.29
CA TRP A 172 1.29 3.41 9.42
C TRP A 172 1.73 3.86 8.02
N GLN A 173 2.61 3.08 7.40
CA GLN A 173 3.12 3.34 6.06
C GLN A 173 2.85 2.12 5.18
N LEU A 174 2.53 2.36 3.91
CA LEU A 174 2.51 1.31 2.91
C LEU A 174 3.95 0.87 2.65
N ALA A 175 4.26 -0.38 3.00
CA ALA A 175 5.61 -0.91 2.96
C ALA A 175 5.80 -1.98 1.87
N HIS A 176 4.73 -2.72 1.54
CA HIS A 176 4.88 -3.89 0.67
C HIS A 176 3.67 -4.09 -0.23
N MET A 177 3.89 -4.66 -1.42
CA MET A 177 2.84 -5.12 -2.34
C MET A 177 3.18 -6.53 -2.80
N GLU A 178 2.19 -7.43 -2.70
CA GLU A 178 2.26 -8.82 -3.18
C GLU A 178 1.25 -8.97 -4.34
N PHE A 179 1.69 -9.69 -5.36
CA PHE A 179 0.92 -9.96 -6.57
C PHE A 179 0.71 -11.46 -6.74
#